data_d117bdc0fc5a9c6537f23b0db7aaca14
#
_entry.id   d117bdc0fc5a9c6537f23b0db7aaca14
#
_cell.length_a   1.000
_cell.length_b   1.000
_cell.length_c   1.000
_cell.angle_alpha   90.00
_cell.angle_beta   90.00
_cell.angle_gamma   90.00
#
_symmetry.space_group_name_H-M   'P 1'
#
loop_
_entity.id
_entity.type
_entity.pdbx_description
1 polymer ?
#
loop_
_entity_poly.entity_id
_entity_poly.type
_entity_poly.pdbx_seq_one_letter_code
_entity_poly.pdbx_strand_id
1 'polypeptide(L)'
;MKILITGGAGFIGSHLLEDLLSSDNEILVFDNFLTGKKENIEFEGNFKFIEDDFGTKNALNLIKEFNPQICFHLAAQSSVVVSVGDPLLDFEHNILQPVQLIKTLLSTDCSKFVFTSSGGTIFGEPSILPTGEEDFAGEPESPYGIGKKKLNEIIT
;
A
#
# COMPACT_ATOMS: atom_id res chain seq x y z
N MET A 1 18.56 7.89 -0.53
CA MET A 1 17.33 8.23 -1.31
C MET A 1 16.21 8.54 -0.34
N LYS A 2 15.20 9.33 -0.78
CA LYS A 2 13.97 9.55 0.01
C LYS A 2 12.92 8.50 -0.36
N ILE A 3 12.50 7.71 0.61
CA ILE A 3 11.60 6.57 0.43
C ILE A 3 10.37 6.75 1.30
N LEU A 4 9.19 6.63 0.70
CA LEU A 4 7.92 6.55 1.41
C LEU A 4 7.47 5.09 1.52
N ILE A 5 7.04 4.69 2.72
CA ILE A 5 6.41 3.39 2.96
C ILE A 5 5.06 3.65 3.63
N THR A 6 3.97 3.17 3.06
CA THR A 6 2.67 3.09 3.72
C THR A 6 2.41 1.64 4.13
N GLY A 7 1.86 1.42 5.33
CA GLY A 7 1.71 0.07 5.89
C GLY A 7 3.01 -0.50 6.45
N GLY A 8 3.90 0.38 6.96
CA GLY A 8 5.23 -0.03 7.41
C GLY A 8 5.25 -0.86 8.69
N ALA A 9 4.19 -0.86 9.51
CA ALA A 9 4.07 -1.69 10.70
C ALA A 9 3.42 -3.07 10.41
N GLY A 10 3.04 -3.32 9.15
CA GLY A 10 2.59 -4.63 8.68
C GLY A 10 3.74 -5.62 8.51
N PHE A 11 3.41 -6.90 8.21
CA PHE A 11 4.40 -7.95 8.05
C PHE A 11 5.41 -7.63 6.93
N ILE A 12 4.94 -7.33 5.72
CA ILE A 12 5.83 -7.01 4.59
C ILE A 12 6.56 -5.68 4.83
N GLY A 13 5.80 -4.66 5.29
CA GLY A 13 6.33 -3.31 5.47
C GLY A 13 7.46 -3.22 6.47
N SER A 14 7.38 -3.93 7.59
CA SER A 14 8.41 -3.94 8.63
C SER A 14 9.72 -4.59 8.16
N HIS A 15 9.64 -5.72 7.46
CA HIS A 15 10.83 -6.37 6.90
C HIS A 15 11.49 -5.54 5.79
N LEU A 16 10.66 -4.89 4.95
CA LEU A 16 11.18 -3.95 3.95
C LEU A 16 11.87 -2.74 4.59
N LEU A 17 11.26 -2.18 5.65
CA LEU A 17 11.85 -1.08 6.40
C LEU A 17 13.21 -1.47 6.98
N GLU A 18 13.30 -2.62 7.65
CA GLU A 18 14.53 -3.14 8.24
C GLU A 18 15.64 -3.28 7.18
N ASP A 19 15.33 -3.85 6.02
CA ASP A 19 16.29 -4.02 4.92
C ASP A 19 16.76 -2.66 4.38
N LEU A 20 15.85 -1.71 4.17
CA LEU A 20 16.16 -0.38 3.64
C LEU A 20 16.97 0.48 4.62
N LEU A 21 16.89 0.23 5.93
CA LEU A 21 17.71 0.89 6.95
C LEU A 21 19.19 0.51 6.89
N SER A 22 19.52 -0.60 6.24
CA SER A 22 20.92 -1.02 6.01
C SER A 22 21.70 -0.08 5.06
N SER A 23 21.01 0.80 4.36
CA SER A 23 21.56 1.76 3.40
C SER A 23 21.29 3.19 3.86
N ASP A 24 22.03 4.15 3.31
CA ASP A 24 21.86 5.59 3.63
C ASP A 24 20.60 6.16 2.94
N ASN A 25 19.44 5.73 3.44
CA ASN A 25 18.12 6.19 3.01
C ASN A 25 17.49 7.09 4.08
N GLU A 26 16.73 8.08 3.64
CA GLU A 26 15.80 8.85 4.47
C GLU A 26 14.41 8.28 4.24
N ILE A 27 13.79 7.73 5.28
CA ILE A 27 12.55 6.95 5.13
C ILE A 27 11.42 7.61 5.92
N LEU A 28 10.27 7.83 5.26
CA LEU A 28 9.02 8.25 5.87
C LEU A 28 8.05 7.09 5.86
N VAL A 29 7.53 6.74 7.03
CA VAL A 29 6.65 5.58 7.23
C VAL A 29 5.30 6.02 7.76
N PHE A 30 4.22 5.56 7.15
CA PHE A 30 2.85 5.72 7.65
C PHE A 30 2.24 4.36 7.97
N ASP A 31 1.61 4.26 9.13
CA ASP A 31 0.74 3.15 9.52
C ASP A 31 -0.25 3.62 10.59
N ASN A 32 -1.50 3.19 10.51
CA ASN A 32 -2.55 3.51 11.49
C ASN A 32 -2.78 2.37 12.50
N PHE A 33 -1.97 1.32 12.46
CA PHE A 33 -2.06 0.11 13.29
C PHE A 33 -3.41 -0.62 13.21
N LEU A 34 -4.17 -0.43 12.12
CA LEU A 34 -5.42 -1.20 11.92
C LEU A 34 -5.15 -2.71 11.91
N THR A 35 -4.05 -3.13 11.27
CA THR A 35 -3.58 -4.52 11.23
C THR A 35 -2.09 -4.65 11.57
N GLY A 36 -1.34 -3.57 11.45
CA GLY A 36 0.07 -3.48 11.84
C GLY A 36 0.25 -3.53 13.36
N LYS A 37 1.48 -3.80 13.79
CA LYS A 37 1.84 -3.87 15.20
C LYS A 37 3.03 -2.98 15.49
N LYS A 38 2.99 -2.27 16.62
CA LYS A 38 4.07 -1.36 17.03
C LYS A 38 5.40 -2.10 17.20
N GLU A 39 5.33 -3.31 17.72
CA GLU A 39 6.50 -4.17 17.94
C GLU A 39 7.26 -4.49 16.64
N ASN A 40 6.57 -4.43 15.48
CA ASN A 40 7.18 -4.69 14.19
C ASN A 40 8.12 -3.58 13.71
N ILE A 41 8.08 -2.40 14.35
CA ILE A 41 8.85 -1.21 13.94
C ILE A 41 9.75 -0.67 15.06
N GLU A 42 10.05 -1.48 16.06
CA GLU A 42 10.99 -1.14 17.14
C GLU A 42 12.45 -1.27 16.67
N PHE A 43 12.79 -0.56 15.59
CA PHE A 43 14.14 -0.50 15.04
C PHE A 43 14.81 0.84 15.36
N GLU A 44 16.13 0.81 15.50
CA GLU A 44 16.95 2.02 15.45
C GLU A 44 17.36 2.29 14.00
N GLY A 45 17.21 3.53 13.54
CA GLY A 45 17.60 3.89 12.19
C GLY A 45 17.08 5.26 11.74
N ASN A 46 17.50 5.66 10.55
CA ASN A 46 17.13 6.96 9.96
C ASN A 46 15.76 6.88 9.28
N PHE A 47 14.69 6.77 10.06
CA PHE A 47 13.33 6.86 9.55
C PHE A 47 12.44 7.70 10.46
N LYS A 48 11.42 8.31 9.88
CA LYS A 48 10.36 9.00 10.59
C LYS A 48 9.08 8.19 10.48
N PHE A 49 8.54 7.76 11.62
CA PHE A 49 7.25 7.08 11.71
C PHE A 49 6.12 8.06 12.03
N ILE A 50 5.03 7.96 11.30
CA ILE A 50 3.80 8.72 11.53
C ILE A 50 2.66 7.74 11.76
N GLU A 51 2.12 7.75 12.99
CA GLU A 51 0.91 7.02 13.33
C GLU A 51 -0.30 7.81 12.81
N ASP A 52 -0.66 7.57 11.56
CA ASP A 52 -1.81 8.20 10.90
C ASP A 52 -2.19 7.36 9.67
N ASP A 53 -3.39 7.60 9.17
CA ASP A 53 -3.80 7.09 7.87
C ASP A 53 -3.14 7.94 6.76
N PHE A 54 -2.49 7.27 5.81
CA PHE A 54 -1.76 7.92 4.71
C PHE A 54 -2.66 8.77 3.79
N GLY A 55 -3.99 8.54 3.81
CA GLY A 55 -4.99 9.27 3.02
C GLY A 55 -5.47 10.56 3.66
N THR A 56 -5.12 10.86 4.91
CA THR A 56 -5.53 12.11 5.55
C THR A 56 -4.90 13.32 4.86
N LYS A 57 -5.59 14.47 4.92
CA LYS A 57 -5.06 15.72 4.36
C LYS A 57 -3.70 16.09 4.97
N ASN A 58 -3.51 15.83 6.26
CA ASN A 58 -2.26 16.10 6.95
C ASN A 58 -1.14 15.17 6.42
N ALA A 59 -1.42 13.87 6.32
CA ALA A 59 -0.48 12.88 5.78
C ALA A 59 -0.06 13.23 4.34
N LEU A 60 -1.01 13.57 3.46
CA LEU A 60 -0.73 13.94 2.08
C LEU A 60 0.14 15.21 1.98
N ASN A 61 -0.05 16.20 2.87
CA ASN A 61 0.82 17.37 2.95
C ASN A 61 2.24 17.00 3.40
N LEU A 62 2.38 16.17 4.43
CA LEU A 62 3.69 15.68 4.90
C LEU A 62 4.41 14.87 3.82
N ILE A 63 3.70 14.03 3.08
CA ILE A 63 4.26 13.28 1.95
C ILE A 63 4.79 14.23 0.86
N LYS A 64 4.02 15.25 0.52
CA LYS A 64 4.41 16.26 -0.46
C LYS A 64 5.65 17.05 0.01
N GLU A 65 5.70 17.46 1.26
CA GLU A 65 6.86 18.16 1.86
C GLU A 65 8.10 17.26 1.93
N PHE A 66 7.91 15.99 2.24
CA PHE A 66 8.99 15.00 2.27
C PHE A 66 9.59 14.79 0.88
N ASN A 67 8.79 14.91 -0.18
CA ASN A 67 9.19 14.77 -1.57
C ASN A 67 9.90 13.44 -1.86
N PRO A 68 9.21 12.28 -1.73
CA PRO A 68 9.82 10.98 -1.93
C PRO A 68 10.22 10.74 -3.39
N GLN A 69 11.26 9.94 -3.62
CA GLN A 69 11.71 9.47 -4.93
C GLN A 69 11.12 8.09 -5.28
N ILE A 70 10.83 7.29 -4.23
CA ILE A 70 10.22 5.96 -4.34
C ILE A 70 9.12 5.86 -3.31
N CYS A 71 7.98 5.27 -3.70
CA CYS A 71 6.88 4.95 -2.78
C CYS A 71 6.61 3.44 -2.82
N PHE A 72 6.67 2.79 -1.65
CA PHE A 72 6.16 1.44 -1.40
C PHE A 72 4.81 1.55 -0.72
N HIS A 73 3.74 1.30 -1.49
CA HIS A 73 2.37 1.35 -0.98
C HIS A 73 1.92 -0.06 -0.58
N LEU A 74 2.06 -0.37 0.71
CA LEU A 74 1.75 -1.67 1.30
C LEU A 74 0.53 -1.61 2.22
N ALA A 75 0.08 -0.40 2.58
CA ALA A 75 -1.14 -0.21 3.36
C ALA A 75 -2.37 -0.67 2.58
N ALA A 76 -3.22 -1.43 3.23
CA ALA A 76 -4.50 -1.87 2.68
C ALA A 76 -5.43 -2.38 3.79
N GLN A 77 -6.73 -2.26 3.60
CA GLN A 77 -7.68 -3.16 4.24
C GLN A 77 -7.54 -4.51 3.51
N SER A 78 -7.01 -5.56 4.15
CA SER A 78 -6.60 -6.81 3.47
C SER A 78 -7.56 -7.99 3.69
N SER A 79 -8.61 -7.81 4.49
CA SER A 79 -9.55 -8.88 4.81
C SER A 79 -10.72 -8.93 3.83
N VAL A 80 -10.82 -10.03 3.08
CA VAL A 80 -11.98 -10.29 2.21
C VAL A 80 -13.29 -10.27 3.01
N VAL A 81 -13.31 -10.87 4.20
CA VAL A 81 -14.50 -10.91 5.06
C VAL A 81 -14.94 -9.51 5.47
N VAL A 82 -14.00 -8.65 5.86
CA VAL A 82 -14.31 -7.25 6.21
C VAL A 82 -14.85 -6.51 4.98
N SER A 83 -14.26 -6.72 3.79
CA SER A 83 -14.71 -6.06 2.56
C SER A 83 -16.15 -6.40 2.17
N VAL A 84 -16.58 -7.62 2.46
CA VAL A 84 -17.98 -8.05 2.23
C VAL A 84 -18.91 -7.43 3.27
N GLY A 85 -18.47 -7.30 4.52
CA GLY A 85 -19.27 -6.71 5.61
C GLY A 85 -19.38 -5.18 5.50
N ASP A 86 -18.33 -4.51 5.07
CA ASP A 86 -18.31 -3.05 4.86
C ASP A 86 -17.55 -2.70 3.56
N PRO A 87 -18.23 -2.75 2.41
CA PRO A 87 -17.63 -2.42 1.12
C PRO A 87 -17.21 -0.95 0.98
N LEU A 88 -17.85 -0.03 1.74
CA LEU A 88 -17.48 1.39 1.68
C LEU A 88 -16.14 1.64 2.36
N LEU A 89 -15.90 1.01 3.51
CA LEU A 89 -14.61 1.05 4.19
C LEU A 89 -13.50 0.50 3.28
N ASP A 90 -13.77 -0.64 2.63
CA ASP A 90 -12.82 -1.26 1.70
C ASP A 90 -12.51 -0.34 0.52
N PHE A 91 -13.53 0.24 -0.10
CA PHE A 91 -13.38 1.17 -1.22
C PHE A 91 -12.59 2.43 -0.84
N GLU A 92 -12.83 2.97 0.36
CA GLU A 92 -12.10 4.11 0.87
C GLU A 92 -10.61 3.81 1.00
N HIS A 93 -10.25 2.72 1.70
CA HIS A 93 -8.86 2.38 1.98
C HIS A 93 -8.11 1.79 0.77
N ASN A 94 -8.78 1.05 -0.10
CA ASN A 94 -8.13 0.33 -1.19
C ASN A 94 -8.22 1.03 -2.55
N ILE A 95 -9.04 2.08 -2.69
CA ILE A 95 -9.17 2.84 -3.95
C ILE A 95 -9.04 4.34 -3.72
N LEU A 96 -9.91 4.97 -2.92
CA LEU A 96 -9.95 6.44 -2.85
C LEU A 96 -8.66 7.03 -2.28
N GLN A 97 -8.21 6.52 -1.15
CA GLN A 97 -6.97 7.00 -0.51
C GLN A 97 -5.72 6.72 -1.36
N PRO A 98 -5.53 5.51 -1.95
CA PRO A 98 -4.43 5.26 -2.89
C PRO A 98 -4.44 6.21 -4.11
N VAL A 99 -5.60 6.51 -4.67
CA VAL A 99 -5.71 7.46 -5.79
C VAL A 99 -5.32 8.88 -5.35
N GLN A 100 -5.70 9.31 -4.14
CA GLN A 100 -5.27 10.59 -3.58
C GLN A 100 -3.76 10.62 -3.32
N LEU A 101 -3.18 9.53 -2.82
CA LEU A 101 -1.74 9.36 -2.65
C LEU A 101 -1.02 9.50 -3.99
N ILE A 102 -1.44 8.76 -5.01
CA ILE A 102 -0.86 8.82 -6.37
C ILE A 102 -0.93 10.24 -6.91
N LYS A 103 -2.08 10.90 -6.80
CA LYS A 103 -2.25 12.30 -7.21
C LYS A 103 -1.27 13.23 -6.49
N THR A 104 -1.00 13.00 -5.22
CA THR A 104 -0.03 13.77 -4.44
C THR A 104 1.39 13.49 -4.93
N LEU A 105 1.75 12.22 -5.14
CA LEU A 105 3.07 11.80 -5.62
C LEU A 105 3.40 12.36 -7.02
N LEU A 106 2.42 12.55 -7.89
CA LEU A 106 2.61 13.19 -9.20
C LEU A 106 3.13 14.66 -9.09
N SER A 107 3.02 15.27 -7.93
CA SER A 107 3.57 16.61 -7.64
C SER A 107 4.92 16.58 -6.91
N THR A 108 5.56 15.43 -6.84
CA THR A 108 6.85 15.18 -6.18
C THR A 108 7.86 14.58 -7.17
N ASP A 109 9.09 14.33 -6.70
CA ASP A 109 10.13 13.65 -7.48
C ASP A 109 9.95 12.12 -7.51
N CYS A 110 8.79 11.61 -7.14
CA CYS A 110 8.51 10.18 -7.10
C CYS A 110 8.51 9.58 -8.51
N SER A 111 9.53 8.78 -8.80
CA SER A 111 9.71 8.12 -10.11
C SER A 111 9.32 6.65 -10.11
N LYS A 112 9.11 6.07 -8.92
CA LYS A 112 8.69 4.66 -8.77
C LYS A 112 7.61 4.53 -7.71
N PHE A 113 6.49 3.93 -8.11
CA PHE A 113 5.40 3.54 -7.22
C PHE A 113 5.28 2.02 -7.24
N VAL A 114 5.56 1.37 -6.11
CA VAL A 114 5.47 -0.08 -5.93
C VAL A 114 4.22 -0.36 -5.11
N PHE A 115 3.31 -1.13 -5.67
CA PHE A 115 2.03 -1.46 -5.07
C PHE A 115 1.88 -2.96 -4.86
N THR A 116 1.40 -3.37 -3.68
CA THR A 116 1.06 -4.76 -3.42
C THR A 116 -0.35 -5.07 -3.90
N SER A 117 -0.48 -5.86 -4.94
CA SER A 117 -1.74 -6.39 -5.43
C SER A 117 -2.14 -7.67 -4.68
N SER A 118 -3.02 -8.49 -5.24
CA SER A 118 -3.47 -9.73 -4.62
C SER A 118 -3.58 -10.86 -5.63
N GLY A 119 -2.58 -11.74 -5.66
CA GLY A 119 -2.60 -12.92 -6.54
C GLY A 119 -3.74 -13.90 -6.27
N GLY A 120 -4.28 -13.91 -5.04
CA GLY A 120 -5.35 -14.83 -4.66
C GLY A 120 -6.78 -14.32 -4.91
N THR A 121 -6.96 -13.06 -5.32
CA THR A 121 -8.33 -12.51 -5.42
C THR A 121 -8.64 -11.76 -6.70
N ILE A 122 -7.61 -11.28 -7.44
CA ILE A 122 -7.84 -10.45 -8.64
C ILE A 122 -8.20 -11.26 -9.88
N PHE A 123 -7.89 -12.55 -9.89
CA PHE A 123 -8.11 -13.46 -11.04
C PHE A 123 -9.46 -14.21 -10.98
N GLY A 124 -10.24 -14.05 -9.89
CA GLY A 124 -11.45 -14.83 -9.67
C GLY A 124 -11.15 -16.33 -9.51
N GLU A 125 -12.00 -17.19 -10.10
CA GLU A 125 -11.78 -18.65 -10.16
C GLU A 125 -10.93 -19.01 -11.38
N PRO A 126 -9.61 -19.24 -11.23
CA PRO A 126 -8.74 -19.52 -12.36
C PRO A 126 -8.95 -20.93 -12.88
N SER A 127 -8.96 -21.10 -14.20
CA SER A 127 -9.05 -22.41 -14.85
C SER A 127 -7.72 -23.18 -14.92
N ILE A 128 -6.60 -22.49 -14.69
CA ILE A 128 -5.24 -23.04 -14.76
C ILE A 128 -4.50 -22.72 -13.47
N LEU A 129 -3.85 -23.73 -12.88
CA LEU A 129 -3.01 -23.59 -11.68
C LEU A 129 -1.61 -24.17 -11.96
N PRO A 130 -0.51 -23.47 -11.65
CA PRO A 130 -0.47 -22.09 -11.14
C PRO A 130 -0.95 -21.07 -12.18
N THR A 131 -1.65 -20.04 -11.70
CA THR A 131 -2.17 -18.95 -12.54
C THR A 131 -1.03 -18.03 -12.97
N GLY A 132 -0.88 -17.80 -14.28
CA GLY A 132 0.08 -16.84 -14.82
C GLY A 132 -0.44 -15.40 -14.75
N GLU A 133 0.45 -14.43 -14.88
CA GLU A 133 0.10 -12.99 -14.84
C GLU A 133 -0.81 -12.57 -15.99
N GLU A 134 -0.77 -13.31 -17.13
CA GLU A 134 -1.60 -13.07 -18.31
C GLU A 134 -2.96 -13.78 -18.28
N ASP A 135 -3.21 -14.63 -17.25
CA ASP A 135 -4.40 -15.48 -17.17
C ASP A 135 -5.56 -14.75 -16.47
N PHE A 136 -6.02 -13.63 -17.02
CA PHE A 136 -7.16 -12.87 -16.51
C PHE A 136 -8.53 -13.52 -16.84
N ALA A 137 -8.67 -14.81 -16.62
CA ALA A 137 -9.86 -15.55 -17.08
C ALA A 137 -11.09 -15.33 -16.18
N GLY A 138 -10.95 -14.78 -14.98
CA GLY A 138 -12.05 -14.59 -14.02
C GLY A 138 -12.22 -13.14 -13.56
N GLU A 139 -13.41 -12.85 -13.02
CA GLU A 139 -13.68 -11.59 -12.34
C GLU A 139 -13.57 -11.79 -10.83
N PRO A 140 -13.00 -10.81 -10.09
CA PRO A 140 -12.96 -10.87 -8.63
C PRO A 140 -14.36 -10.99 -8.02
N GLU A 141 -14.51 -11.85 -7.03
CA GLU A 141 -15.81 -12.09 -6.38
C GLU A 141 -16.05 -11.20 -5.15
N SER A 142 -15.02 -10.58 -4.60
CA SER A 142 -15.11 -9.77 -3.40
C SER A 142 -14.86 -8.28 -3.67
N PRO A 143 -15.43 -7.36 -2.85
CA PRO A 143 -15.09 -5.94 -2.93
C PRO A 143 -13.58 -5.69 -2.83
N TYR A 144 -12.86 -6.39 -1.96
CA TYR A 144 -11.41 -6.35 -1.85
C TYR A 144 -10.70 -6.70 -3.18
N GLY A 145 -11.08 -7.84 -3.79
CA GLY A 145 -10.49 -8.26 -5.08
C GLY A 145 -10.79 -7.27 -6.20
N ILE A 146 -12.03 -6.76 -6.27
CA ILE A 146 -12.44 -5.72 -7.22
C ILE A 146 -11.60 -4.46 -7.01
N GLY A 147 -11.44 -4.00 -5.77
CA GLY A 147 -10.63 -2.83 -5.41
C GLY A 147 -9.17 -2.97 -5.85
N LYS A 148 -8.54 -4.11 -5.55
CA LYS A 148 -7.15 -4.38 -5.95
C LYS A 148 -6.98 -4.45 -7.47
N LYS A 149 -7.90 -5.11 -8.20
CA LYS A 149 -7.90 -5.14 -9.68
C LYS A 149 -8.07 -3.75 -10.26
N LYS A 150 -9.02 -2.95 -9.75
CA LYS A 150 -9.26 -1.59 -10.24
C LYS A 150 -8.10 -0.65 -9.96
N LEU A 151 -7.45 -0.75 -8.80
CA LEU A 151 -6.26 0.05 -8.54
C LEU A 151 -5.11 -0.32 -9.49
N ASN A 152 -4.90 -1.61 -9.80
CA ASN A 152 -3.95 -2.03 -10.83
C ASN A 152 -4.21 -1.34 -12.17
N GLU A 153 -5.48 -1.29 -12.61
CA GLU A 153 -5.87 -0.65 -13.87
C GLU A 153 -5.67 0.88 -13.86
N ILE A 154 -5.73 1.52 -12.68
CA ILE A 154 -5.53 2.97 -12.53
C ILE A 154 -4.05 3.35 -12.61
N ILE A 155 -3.15 2.47 -12.12
CA ILE A 155 -1.72 2.76 -12.03
C ILE A 155 -0.90 2.32 -13.26
N THR A 156 -1.48 1.50 -14.16
CA THR A 156 -0.86 1.09 -15.42
C THR A 156 -1.20 2.04 -16.55
#